data_444f37a2ab270f6dd27f732cf26ecd78
#
_entry.id   444f37a2ab270f6dd27f732cf26ecd78
#
_cell.length_a   1.000
_cell.length_b   1.000
_cell.length_c   1.000
_cell.angle_alpha   90.00
_cell.angle_beta   90.00
_cell.angle_gamma   90.00
#
_symmetry.space_group_name_H-M   'P 1'
#
loop_
_entity.id
_entity.type
_entity.pdbx_description
1 polymer ?
#
loop_
_entity_poly.entity_id
_entity_poly.type
_entity_poly.pdbx_seq_one_letter_code
_entity_poly.pdbx_strand_id
1 'polypeptide(L)'
;MHFFINQVRKCGCRLLKIGRNPPLYRNYSIPKAGVNSIGSVDQSNENIQLPKVLEHPDYFEVAKLFTISDLFNARVHLGHREGSLDERMKPYIFGSRLGHLIIDLDKTSELLTAALNFTAHVAYRDGIILFISQNPQNSFMVEKLAKEVSEFAHTRYWRLGMLTNSTMMFGAMTRLPDLIIALNTLTTVLDEHLAIKEAAKMGIPVVGIVDTNCNPNLITYPIPGNDDTPVAVNLYCSLFKAAILKGKQKRKEHQKYLADTEPTISS
;
A
#
# COMPACT_ATOMS: atom_id res chain seq x y z
N MET A 1 -52.31 1.69 6.39
CA MET A 1 -51.12 0.91 6.05
C MET A 1 -51.36 0.03 4.81
N HIS A 2 -51.84 0.63 3.72
CA HIS A 2 -52.25 -0.09 2.50
C HIS A 2 -52.21 0.81 1.25
N PHE A 3 -51.14 1.62 1.09
CA PHE A 3 -51.03 2.58 -0.02
C PHE A 3 -49.68 2.66 -0.72
N PHE A 4 -48.79 1.67 -0.57
CA PHE A 4 -47.45 1.71 -1.19
C PHE A 4 -47.06 0.50 -2.07
N ILE A 5 -48.01 -0.33 -2.52
CA ILE A 5 -47.68 -1.55 -3.30
C ILE A 5 -48.13 -1.49 -4.78
N ASN A 6 -48.56 -0.37 -5.32
CA ASN A 6 -49.11 -0.35 -6.68
C ASN A 6 -48.41 0.56 -7.70
N GLN A 7 -47.14 0.85 -7.58
CA GLN A 7 -46.45 1.71 -8.58
C GLN A 7 -45.18 1.13 -9.23
N VAL A 8 -44.92 -0.18 -9.18
CA VAL A 8 -43.79 -0.82 -9.85
C VAL A 8 -44.23 -1.91 -10.85
N ARG A 9 -45.28 -1.67 -11.59
CA ARG A 9 -45.70 -2.54 -12.71
C ARG A 9 -46.01 -1.75 -13.95
N LYS A 10 -45.06 -0.98 -14.50
CA LYS A 10 -45.07 -0.50 -15.90
C LYS A 10 -43.70 0.04 -16.29
N CYS A 11 -42.73 -0.83 -16.43
CA CYS A 11 -41.57 -0.61 -17.31
C CYS A 11 -41.15 -1.96 -17.86
N GLY A 12 -41.56 -2.24 -19.08
CA GLY A 12 -41.21 -3.45 -19.81
C GLY A 12 -39.75 -3.39 -20.22
N CYS A 13 -38.88 -4.03 -19.48
CA CYS A 13 -37.54 -4.37 -19.95
C CYS A 13 -37.53 -5.81 -20.46
N ARG A 14 -37.40 -5.95 -21.79
CA ARG A 14 -37.11 -7.22 -22.46
C ARG A 14 -35.86 -7.83 -21.89
N LEU A 15 -35.93 -9.04 -21.35
CA LEU A 15 -34.81 -9.90 -21.00
C LEU A 15 -34.07 -10.30 -22.29
N LEU A 16 -32.98 -9.63 -22.60
CA LEU A 16 -32.00 -10.10 -23.57
C LEU A 16 -31.20 -11.24 -22.91
N LYS A 17 -31.33 -12.44 -23.46
CA LYS A 17 -30.47 -13.59 -23.14
C LYS A 17 -29.02 -13.23 -23.50
N ILE A 18 -28.19 -12.93 -22.53
CA ILE A 18 -26.73 -12.77 -22.73
C ILE A 18 -26.14 -14.17 -22.84
N GLY A 19 -25.79 -14.56 -24.07
CA GLY A 19 -25.00 -15.75 -24.35
C GLY A 19 -23.63 -15.64 -23.68
N ARG A 20 -23.19 -16.72 -23.03
CA ARG A 20 -21.84 -16.86 -22.48
C ARG A 20 -20.85 -16.99 -23.64
N ASN A 21 -20.18 -15.91 -24.01
CA ASN A 21 -18.95 -15.98 -24.79
C ASN A 21 -17.79 -15.62 -23.85
N PRO A 22 -16.69 -16.40 -23.84
CA PRO A 22 -15.51 -16.05 -23.08
C PRO A 22 -14.84 -14.80 -23.66
N PRO A 23 -14.16 -13.98 -22.85
CA PRO A 23 -13.50 -12.79 -23.34
C PRO A 23 -12.37 -13.17 -24.30
N LEU A 24 -12.50 -12.75 -25.56
CA LEU A 24 -11.43 -12.82 -26.55
C LEU A 24 -10.31 -11.85 -26.13
N TYR A 25 -9.18 -12.42 -25.72
CA TYR A 25 -7.94 -11.69 -25.60
C TYR A 25 -7.54 -11.19 -27.01
N ARG A 26 -7.76 -9.94 -27.27
CA ARG A 26 -7.31 -9.28 -28.51
C ARG A 26 -5.80 -9.06 -28.39
N ASN A 27 -5.03 -9.91 -29.07
CA ASN A 27 -3.60 -9.70 -29.26
C ASN A 27 -3.39 -8.41 -30.04
N TYR A 28 -2.93 -7.36 -29.37
CA TYR A 28 -2.42 -6.15 -30.02
C TYR A 28 -1.02 -6.49 -30.54
N SER A 29 -0.90 -6.80 -31.82
CA SER A 29 0.37 -6.81 -32.54
C SER A 29 0.80 -5.35 -32.78
N ILE A 30 1.90 -4.93 -32.14
CA ILE A 30 2.54 -3.65 -32.38
C ILE A 30 3.11 -3.67 -33.81
N PRO A 31 2.76 -2.74 -34.72
CA PRO A 31 3.37 -2.69 -36.05
C PRO A 31 4.86 -2.34 -35.87
N LYS A 32 5.74 -3.17 -36.44
CA LYS A 32 7.16 -2.87 -36.58
C LYS A 32 7.31 -1.73 -37.57
N ALA A 33 7.49 -0.50 -37.09
CA ALA A 33 7.91 0.60 -37.91
C ALA A 33 9.33 0.35 -38.43
N GLY A 34 9.51 0.47 -39.75
CA GLY A 34 10.77 0.22 -40.40
C GLY A 34 11.86 1.20 -39.92
N VAL A 35 12.99 0.62 -39.51
CA VAL A 35 14.20 1.37 -39.16
C VAL A 35 14.87 1.82 -40.45
N ASN A 36 14.68 3.08 -40.83
CA ASN A 36 15.55 3.73 -41.82
C ASN A 36 16.88 4.07 -41.13
N SER A 37 17.94 3.53 -41.71
CA SER A 37 19.34 3.82 -41.36
C SER A 37 19.64 5.31 -41.57
N ILE A 38 19.81 6.04 -40.46
CA ILE A 38 20.38 7.39 -40.47
C ILE A 38 21.78 7.29 -39.85
N GLY A 39 22.71 7.92 -40.58
CA GLY A 39 24.15 7.82 -40.49
C GLY A 39 24.79 7.94 -39.09
N SER A 40 25.99 7.36 -39.04
CA SER A 40 26.98 7.46 -38.00
C SER A 40 27.18 8.89 -37.51
N VAL A 41 26.70 9.19 -36.28
CA VAL A 41 27.10 10.37 -35.53
C VAL A 41 27.99 9.87 -34.39
N ASP A 42 29.14 10.54 -34.26
CA ASP A 42 30.25 10.20 -33.38
C ASP A 42 29.83 9.85 -31.98
N GLN A 43 30.28 8.68 -31.55
CA GLN A 43 30.18 8.16 -30.18
C GLN A 43 31.21 8.87 -29.29
N SER A 44 30.81 9.97 -28.67
CA SER A 44 31.53 10.55 -27.52
C SER A 44 30.56 11.30 -26.57
N ASN A 45 29.39 10.72 -26.35
CA ASN A 45 28.56 11.04 -25.19
C ASN A 45 28.55 9.81 -24.31
N GLU A 46 29.38 9.81 -23.26
CA GLU A 46 29.21 8.91 -22.13
C GLU A 46 27.76 9.04 -21.68
N ASN A 47 26.93 8.07 -22.08
CA ASN A 47 25.57 7.97 -21.64
C ASN A 47 25.58 7.88 -20.12
N ILE A 48 25.28 8.99 -19.44
CA ILE A 48 24.95 9.04 -18.03
C ILE A 48 23.70 8.18 -17.87
N GLN A 49 23.90 6.89 -17.67
CA GLN A 49 22.82 5.96 -17.41
C GLN A 49 22.33 6.24 -16.00
N LEU A 50 21.24 7.00 -15.90
CA LEU A 50 20.49 7.08 -14.65
C LEU A 50 20.27 5.66 -14.11
N PRO A 51 20.54 5.40 -12.83
CA PRO A 51 20.34 4.08 -12.27
C PRO A 51 18.89 3.67 -12.51
N LYS A 52 18.69 2.56 -13.21
CA LYS A 52 17.37 2.00 -13.49
C LYS A 52 16.81 1.38 -12.19
N VAL A 53 16.33 2.23 -11.32
CA VAL A 53 15.88 1.89 -9.95
C VAL A 53 14.86 0.75 -9.94
N LEU A 54 14.04 0.61 -11.00
CA LEU A 54 13.01 -0.41 -11.12
C LEU A 54 13.53 -1.77 -11.62
N GLU A 55 14.74 -1.84 -12.17
CA GLU A 55 15.30 -3.11 -12.65
C GLU A 55 15.90 -3.95 -11.51
N HIS A 56 16.21 -3.33 -10.36
CA HIS A 56 16.73 -4.01 -9.20
C HIS A 56 15.58 -4.37 -8.23
N PRO A 57 15.37 -5.65 -7.90
CA PRO A 57 14.25 -6.08 -7.06
C PRO A 57 14.35 -5.55 -5.62
N ASP A 58 15.55 -5.32 -5.09
CA ASP A 58 15.78 -4.71 -3.77
C ASP A 58 16.81 -3.57 -3.83
N TYR A 59 16.48 -2.51 -4.57
CA TYR A 59 17.35 -1.34 -4.74
C TYR A 59 17.67 -0.63 -3.42
N PHE A 60 16.74 -0.67 -2.46
CA PHE A 60 16.88 0.00 -1.17
C PHE A 60 17.41 -0.90 -0.06
N GLU A 61 17.76 -2.16 -0.37
CA GLU A 61 18.23 -3.16 0.61
C GLU A 61 17.29 -3.30 1.82
N VAL A 62 16.00 -3.34 1.57
CA VAL A 62 15.00 -3.41 2.65
C VAL A 62 14.92 -4.79 3.28
N ALA A 63 15.26 -5.85 2.55
CA ALA A 63 15.31 -7.22 3.07
C ALA A 63 16.28 -7.39 4.26
N LYS A 64 17.30 -6.54 4.36
CA LYS A 64 18.29 -6.55 5.45
C LYS A 64 17.79 -5.85 6.74
N LEU A 65 16.62 -5.20 6.73
CA LEU A 65 16.15 -4.38 7.86
C LEU A 65 15.62 -5.21 9.03
N PHE A 66 15.22 -6.45 8.80
CA PHE A 66 14.63 -7.29 9.81
C PHE A 66 14.94 -8.77 9.57
N THR A 67 14.79 -9.56 10.60
CA THR A 67 14.91 -11.02 10.56
C THR A 67 13.62 -11.67 11.02
N ILE A 68 13.42 -12.95 10.70
CA ILE A 68 12.26 -13.72 11.20
C ILE A 68 12.27 -13.80 12.73
N SER A 69 13.47 -13.81 13.35
CA SER A 69 13.60 -13.75 14.80
C SER A 69 13.04 -12.46 15.39
N ASP A 70 13.21 -11.32 14.73
CA ASP A 70 12.68 -10.04 15.19
C ASP A 70 11.15 -10.03 15.12
N LEU A 71 10.56 -10.59 14.04
CA LEU A 71 9.11 -10.76 13.91
C LEU A 71 8.54 -11.67 15.00
N PHE A 72 9.24 -12.77 15.30
CA PHE A 72 8.82 -13.68 16.37
C PHE A 72 8.88 -13.04 17.76
N ASN A 73 9.98 -12.34 18.07
CA ASN A 73 10.18 -11.62 19.34
C ASN A 73 9.13 -10.50 19.54
N ALA A 74 8.75 -9.82 18.47
CA ALA A 74 7.69 -8.81 18.48
C ALA A 74 6.27 -9.41 18.53
N ARG A 75 6.12 -10.75 18.57
CA ARG A 75 4.84 -11.46 18.63
C ARG A 75 3.93 -11.19 17.43
N VAL A 76 4.51 -11.00 16.27
CA VAL A 76 3.78 -10.79 15.01
C VAL A 76 2.94 -12.02 14.61
N HIS A 77 3.38 -13.21 14.97
CA HIS A 77 2.75 -14.49 14.67
C HIS A 77 1.46 -14.78 15.44
N LEU A 78 1.14 -14.01 16.47
CA LEU A 78 -0.06 -14.22 17.29
C LEU A 78 -1.28 -13.60 16.61
N GLY A 79 -2.23 -14.42 16.22
CA GLY A 79 -3.53 -13.99 15.72
C GLY A 79 -4.64 -14.12 16.76
N HIS A 80 -5.86 -13.90 16.34
CA HIS A 80 -7.08 -13.99 17.12
C HIS A 80 -7.50 -15.45 17.40
N ARG A 81 -8.63 -15.60 18.09
CA ARG A 81 -9.24 -16.92 18.34
C ARG A 81 -9.80 -17.51 17.05
N GLU A 82 -9.82 -18.84 16.95
CA GLU A 82 -10.33 -19.58 15.79
C GLU A 82 -11.74 -19.15 15.35
N GLY A 83 -12.62 -18.78 16.28
CA GLY A 83 -13.99 -18.37 15.98
C GLY A 83 -14.12 -17.03 15.25
N SER A 84 -13.06 -16.22 15.19
CA SER A 84 -13.05 -14.92 14.48
C SER A 84 -12.29 -14.95 13.15
N LEU A 85 -11.94 -16.14 12.66
CA LEU A 85 -11.18 -16.30 11.43
C LEU A 85 -11.95 -15.86 10.19
N ASP A 86 -11.39 -14.95 9.40
CA ASP A 86 -11.85 -14.69 8.03
C ASP A 86 -11.32 -15.80 7.10
N GLU A 87 -12.21 -16.39 6.30
CA GLU A 87 -11.85 -17.47 5.37
C GLU A 87 -10.74 -17.11 4.38
N ARG A 88 -10.65 -15.83 4.02
CA ARG A 88 -9.67 -15.29 3.08
C ARG A 88 -8.26 -15.24 3.66
N MET A 89 -8.13 -15.31 4.98
CA MET A 89 -6.85 -15.35 5.69
C MET A 89 -6.29 -16.77 5.85
N LYS A 90 -7.06 -17.82 5.57
CA LYS A 90 -6.60 -19.22 5.66
C LYS A 90 -5.24 -19.48 4.97
N PRO A 91 -4.93 -18.92 3.79
CA PRO A 91 -3.62 -19.14 3.16
C PRO A 91 -2.41 -18.62 3.94
N TYR A 92 -2.62 -17.65 4.84
CA TYR A 92 -1.55 -17.01 5.62
C TYR A 92 -1.39 -17.58 7.03
N ILE A 93 -2.22 -18.58 7.39
CA ILE A 93 -2.22 -19.17 8.71
C ILE A 93 -1.42 -20.45 8.70
N PHE A 94 -0.50 -20.57 9.66
CA PHE A 94 0.29 -21.78 9.87
C PHE A 94 -0.53 -22.87 10.57
N GLY A 95 -1.36 -22.51 11.55
CA GLY A 95 -2.16 -23.44 12.31
C GLY A 95 -2.80 -22.79 13.54
N SER A 96 -3.34 -23.62 14.43
CA SER A 96 -3.89 -23.16 15.69
C SER A 96 -3.19 -23.80 16.90
N ARG A 97 -3.06 -23.05 17.99
CA ARG A 97 -2.52 -23.54 19.25
C ARG A 97 -3.32 -22.96 20.41
N LEU A 98 -3.84 -23.81 21.27
CA LEU A 98 -4.65 -23.42 22.43
C LEU A 98 -5.84 -22.51 22.06
N GLY A 99 -6.48 -22.77 20.89
CA GLY A 99 -7.62 -21.99 20.40
C GLY A 99 -7.26 -20.62 19.82
N HIS A 100 -5.96 -20.30 19.66
CA HIS A 100 -5.46 -19.10 18.98
C HIS A 100 -4.81 -19.48 17.64
N LEU A 101 -5.07 -18.67 16.65
CA LEU A 101 -4.47 -18.81 15.31
C LEU A 101 -3.03 -18.32 15.31
N ILE A 102 -2.18 -19.00 14.58
CA ILE A 102 -0.77 -18.64 14.40
C ILE A 102 -0.54 -18.29 12.95
N ILE A 103 -0.04 -17.10 12.72
CA ILE A 103 0.28 -16.56 11.39
C ILE A 103 1.63 -17.11 10.93
N ASP A 104 1.73 -17.43 9.66
CA ASP A 104 2.94 -17.93 9.01
C ASP A 104 3.93 -16.78 8.79
N LEU A 105 5.05 -16.77 9.54
CA LEU A 105 6.06 -15.71 9.49
C LEU A 105 6.88 -15.71 8.20
N ASP A 106 7.01 -16.84 7.51
CA ASP A 106 7.73 -16.89 6.24
C ASP A 106 6.99 -16.07 5.19
N LYS A 107 5.66 -16.28 5.07
CA LYS A 107 4.80 -15.48 4.18
C LYS A 107 4.74 -14.01 4.60
N THR A 108 4.68 -13.75 5.91
CA THR A 108 4.74 -12.38 6.45
C THR A 108 6.03 -11.69 6.02
N SER A 109 7.17 -12.37 6.10
CA SER A 109 8.49 -11.83 5.72
C SER A 109 8.53 -11.44 4.24
N GLU A 110 8.04 -12.31 3.35
CA GLU A 110 8.00 -12.04 1.90
C GLU A 110 7.12 -10.83 1.57
N LEU A 111 5.89 -10.81 2.10
CA LEU A 111 4.93 -9.73 1.84
C LEU A 111 5.36 -8.41 2.49
N LEU A 112 5.95 -8.46 3.68
CA LEU A 112 6.50 -7.28 4.35
C LEU A 112 7.66 -6.69 3.55
N THR A 113 8.57 -7.51 3.03
CA THR A 113 9.67 -7.05 2.17
C THR A 113 9.14 -6.34 0.92
N ALA A 114 8.13 -6.92 0.25
CA ALA A 114 7.50 -6.30 -0.90
C ALA A 114 6.84 -4.95 -0.56
N ALA A 115 6.13 -4.88 0.57
CA ALA A 115 5.47 -3.66 1.06
C ALA A 115 6.48 -2.56 1.43
N LEU A 116 7.57 -2.91 2.11
CA LEU A 116 8.65 -1.96 2.47
C LEU A 116 9.35 -1.44 1.22
N ASN A 117 9.64 -2.31 0.25
CA ASN A 117 10.26 -1.91 -1.01
C ASN A 117 9.34 -0.93 -1.78
N PHE A 118 8.06 -1.24 -1.90
CA PHE A 118 7.07 -0.33 -2.51
C PHE A 118 7.03 1.02 -1.80
N THR A 119 6.98 1.02 -0.46
CA THR A 119 6.99 2.25 0.35
C THR A 119 8.25 3.08 0.11
N ALA A 120 9.43 2.44 0.03
CA ALA A 120 10.69 3.12 -0.27
C ALA A 120 10.70 3.74 -1.68
N HIS A 121 10.12 3.08 -2.69
CA HIS A 121 9.95 3.64 -4.04
C HIS A 121 9.04 4.86 -4.07
N VAL A 122 7.93 4.84 -3.32
CA VAL A 122 7.03 6.02 -3.19
C VAL A 122 7.76 7.18 -2.53
N ALA A 123 8.50 6.93 -1.45
CA ALA A 123 9.30 7.95 -0.75
C ALA A 123 10.44 8.51 -1.64
N TYR A 124 11.08 7.67 -2.46
CA TYR A 124 12.08 8.09 -3.44
C TYR A 124 11.51 9.06 -4.47
N ARG A 125 10.25 8.87 -4.88
CA ARG A 125 9.54 9.74 -5.84
C ARG A 125 8.87 10.96 -5.22
N ASP A 126 9.08 11.23 -3.93
CA ASP A 126 8.44 12.32 -3.18
C ASP A 126 6.91 12.22 -3.11
N GLY A 127 6.42 10.98 -3.06
CA GLY A 127 5.01 10.72 -2.83
C GLY A 127 4.62 11.02 -1.40
N ILE A 128 3.40 11.51 -1.19
CA ILE A 128 2.82 11.77 0.13
C ILE A 128 2.37 10.44 0.73
N ILE A 129 2.89 10.13 1.92
CA ILE A 129 2.55 8.92 2.66
C ILE A 129 1.69 9.29 3.87
N LEU A 130 0.54 8.62 4.01
CA LEU A 130 -0.39 8.81 5.11
C LEU A 130 -0.45 7.56 5.99
N PHE A 131 -0.02 7.66 7.23
CA PHE A 131 -0.21 6.61 8.24
C PHE A 131 -1.60 6.70 8.85
N ILE A 132 -2.27 5.56 9.00
CA ILE A 132 -3.59 5.47 9.62
C ILE A 132 -3.57 4.46 10.76
N SER A 133 -4.07 4.88 11.92
CA SER A 133 -4.32 4.00 13.07
C SER A 133 -5.45 4.58 13.90
N GLN A 134 -6.43 3.75 14.27
CA GLN A 134 -7.51 4.15 15.17
C GLN A 134 -7.28 3.71 16.62
N ASN A 135 -6.27 2.88 16.88
CA ASN A 135 -5.98 2.43 18.24
C ASN A 135 -5.37 3.58 19.06
N PRO A 136 -6.05 4.07 20.12
CA PRO A 136 -5.56 5.19 20.91
C PRO A 136 -4.23 4.90 21.63
N GLN A 137 -3.92 3.61 21.93
CA GLN A 137 -2.65 3.23 22.54
C GLN A 137 -1.45 3.53 21.64
N ASN A 138 -1.63 3.41 20.33
CA ASN A 138 -0.56 3.54 19.34
C ASN A 138 -0.49 4.96 18.74
N SER A 139 -1.49 5.82 19.00
CA SER A 139 -1.64 7.13 18.35
C SER A 139 -0.41 8.02 18.51
N PHE A 140 0.10 8.16 19.74
CA PHE A 140 1.28 8.98 20.02
C PHE A 140 2.52 8.48 19.26
N MET A 141 2.73 7.16 19.23
CA MET A 141 3.87 6.55 18.56
C MET A 141 3.82 6.78 17.04
N VAL A 142 2.65 6.63 16.45
CA VAL A 142 2.44 6.83 15.00
C VAL A 142 2.63 8.29 14.60
N GLU A 143 2.07 9.23 15.38
CA GLU A 143 2.25 10.67 15.15
C GLU A 143 3.72 11.10 15.30
N LYS A 144 4.44 10.56 16.29
CA LYS A 144 5.86 10.82 16.48
C LYS A 144 6.66 10.32 15.28
N LEU A 145 6.39 9.08 14.84
CA LEU A 145 7.04 8.50 13.66
C LEU A 145 6.82 9.35 12.41
N ALA A 146 5.58 9.74 12.13
CA ALA A 146 5.26 10.55 10.97
C ALA A 146 6.01 11.89 10.96
N LYS A 147 6.15 12.54 12.13
CA LYS A 147 6.97 13.75 12.27
C LYS A 147 8.45 13.50 11.99
N GLU A 148 9.01 12.39 12.48
CA GLU A 148 10.43 12.04 12.28
C GLU A 148 10.78 11.78 10.82
N VAL A 149 9.84 11.22 10.04
CA VAL A 149 10.03 10.98 8.60
C VAL A 149 9.52 12.12 7.73
N SER A 150 8.95 13.19 8.31
CA SER A 150 8.31 14.30 7.60
C SER A 150 7.19 13.82 6.65
N GLU A 151 6.31 12.98 7.18
CA GLU A 151 5.11 12.46 6.53
C GLU A 151 3.87 12.73 7.38
N PHE A 152 2.71 12.25 6.94
CA PHE A 152 1.43 12.56 7.58
C PHE A 152 0.89 11.36 8.35
N ALA A 153 0.17 11.63 9.44
CA ALA A 153 -0.54 10.62 10.22
C ALA A 153 -1.96 11.07 10.54
N HIS A 154 -2.89 10.13 10.47
CA HIS A 154 -4.27 10.29 10.92
C HIS A 154 -4.58 9.21 11.96
N THR A 155 -4.64 9.60 13.22
CA THR A 155 -4.81 8.68 14.37
C THR A 155 -6.16 8.84 15.06
N ARG A 156 -7.08 9.62 14.45
CA ARG A 156 -8.39 9.90 15.02
C ARG A 156 -9.49 9.19 14.25
N TYR A 157 -10.72 9.35 14.70
CA TYR A 157 -11.88 8.81 14.02
C TYR A 157 -11.94 9.29 12.57
N TRP A 158 -12.05 8.35 11.65
CA TRP A 158 -12.17 8.64 10.22
C TRP A 158 -13.60 9.05 9.87
N ARG A 159 -13.76 10.22 9.26
CA ARG A 159 -15.06 10.67 8.76
C ARG A 159 -15.22 10.23 7.31
N LEU A 160 -16.43 9.78 6.98
CA LEU A 160 -16.77 9.40 5.60
C LEU A 160 -16.59 10.62 4.66
N GLY A 161 -15.95 10.40 3.52
CA GLY A 161 -15.73 11.43 2.51
C GLY A 161 -14.40 12.18 2.62
N MET A 162 -13.51 11.83 3.53
CA MET A 162 -12.22 12.52 3.67
C MET A 162 -11.33 12.39 2.42
N LEU A 163 -11.37 11.28 1.73
CA LEU A 163 -10.67 11.11 0.45
C LEU A 163 -11.59 11.37 -0.74
N THR A 164 -12.78 10.81 -0.73
CA THR A 164 -13.72 10.88 -1.86
C THR A 164 -14.36 12.25 -2.06
N ASN A 165 -14.49 13.04 -0.99
CA ASN A 165 -15.09 14.37 -1.00
C ASN A 165 -14.21 15.39 -0.27
N SER A 166 -12.91 15.34 -0.52
CA SER A 166 -11.89 16.13 0.18
C SER A 166 -12.11 17.65 0.04
N THR A 167 -12.55 18.11 -1.14
CA THR A 167 -12.81 19.54 -1.40
C THR A 167 -13.92 20.11 -0.51
N MET A 168 -14.99 19.35 -0.28
CA MET A 168 -16.08 19.78 0.60
C MET A 168 -15.69 19.67 2.08
N MET A 169 -14.91 18.66 2.44
CA MET A 169 -14.49 18.43 3.84
C MET A 169 -13.44 19.45 4.32
N PHE A 170 -12.53 19.85 3.45
CA PHE A 170 -11.41 20.75 3.79
C PHE A 170 -11.55 22.16 3.21
N GLY A 171 -12.58 22.42 2.41
CA GLY A 171 -12.89 23.73 1.86
C GLY A 171 -11.91 24.26 0.80
N ALA A 172 -10.95 23.46 0.38
CA ALA A 172 -9.93 23.82 -0.61
C ALA A 172 -9.51 22.58 -1.43
N MET A 173 -8.83 22.82 -2.56
CA MET A 173 -8.18 21.73 -3.31
C MET A 173 -7.03 21.17 -2.45
N THR A 174 -7.21 19.94 -1.98
CA THR A 174 -6.23 19.24 -1.15
C THR A 174 -5.54 18.17 -2.00
N ARG A 175 -4.20 18.10 -1.95
CA ARG A 175 -3.48 16.98 -2.55
C ARG A 175 -3.76 15.73 -1.73
N LEU A 176 -4.22 14.68 -2.41
CA LEU A 176 -4.47 13.37 -1.79
C LEU A 176 -3.14 12.63 -1.56
N PRO A 177 -3.11 11.68 -0.60
CA PRO A 177 -1.93 10.85 -0.40
C PRO A 177 -1.71 9.92 -1.59
N ASP A 178 -0.44 9.67 -1.91
CA ASP A 178 -0.02 8.74 -2.96
C ASP A 178 0.07 7.30 -2.43
N LEU A 179 0.19 7.14 -1.10
CA LEU A 179 0.22 5.86 -0.40
C LEU A 179 -0.42 5.98 0.98
N ILE A 180 -1.21 4.99 1.35
CA ILE A 180 -1.76 4.85 2.69
C ILE A 180 -1.14 3.64 3.37
N ILE A 181 -0.63 3.83 4.60
CA ILE A 181 -0.14 2.75 5.46
C ILE A 181 -1.13 2.59 6.61
N ALA A 182 -1.94 1.53 6.55
CA ALA A 182 -2.93 1.20 7.57
C ALA A 182 -2.31 0.24 8.60
N LEU A 183 -2.12 0.72 9.83
CA LEU A 183 -1.61 -0.10 10.94
C LEU A 183 -2.72 -0.94 11.58
N ASN A 184 -3.99 -0.51 11.41
CA ASN A 184 -5.18 -1.28 11.76
C ASN A 184 -6.12 -1.29 10.57
N THR A 185 -6.60 -2.46 10.19
CA THR A 185 -7.48 -2.63 9.03
C THR A 185 -8.96 -2.68 9.40
N LEU A 186 -9.27 -2.93 10.67
CA LEU A 186 -10.64 -2.88 11.20
C LEU A 186 -10.85 -1.64 12.07
N THR A 187 -12.08 -1.12 12.03
CA THR A 187 -12.56 -0.07 12.96
C THR A 187 -13.23 -0.69 14.17
N THR A 188 -14.05 -1.72 13.94
CA THR A 188 -14.72 -2.56 14.92
C THR A 188 -14.44 -4.01 14.57
N VAL A 189 -14.94 -4.96 15.37
CA VAL A 189 -14.71 -6.40 15.14
C VAL A 189 -15.16 -6.89 13.75
N LEU A 190 -16.14 -6.21 13.12
CA LEU A 190 -16.75 -6.64 11.85
C LEU A 190 -16.57 -5.64 10.71
N ASP A 191 -16.32 -4.36 11.04
CA ASP A 191 -16.29 -3.31 10.03
C ASP A 191 -14.86 -2.97 9.60
N GLU A 192 -14.61 -3.09 8.31
CA GLU A 192 -13.38 -2.61 7.69
C GLU A 192 -13.24 -1.10 7.81
N HIS A 193 -12.02 -0.64 7.99
CA HIS A 193 -11.71 0.77 8.12
C HIS A 193 -12.19 1.57 6.90
N LEU A 194 -12.94 2.66 7.13
CA LEU A 194 -13.54 3.46 6.06
C LEU A 194 -12.50 4.03 5.09
N ALA A 195 -11.32 4.38 5.59
CA ALA A 195 -10.23 4.87 4.74
C ALA A 195 -9.81 3.86 3.67
N ILE A 196 -9.80 2.56 3.96
CA ILE A 196 -9.45 1.50 3.00
C ILE A 196 -10.49 1.45 1.88
N LYS A 197 -11.79 1.52 2.25
CA LYS A 197 -12.89 1.55 1.26
C LYS A 197 -12.85 2.81 0.39
N GLU A 198 -12.52 3.97 0.97
CA GLU A 198 -12.38 5.21 0.21
C GLU A 198 -11.12 5.22 -0.66
N ALA A 199 -9.99 4.71 -0.16
CA ALA A 199 -8.75 4.57 -0.92
C ALA A 199 -8.94 3.70 -2.16
N ALA A 200 -9.64 2.56 -2.01
CA ALA A 200 -9.97 1.69 -3.14
C ALA A 200 -10.82 2.40 -4.20
N LYS A 201 -11.78 3.26 -3.79
CA LYS A 201 -12.58 4.07 -4.72
C LYS A 201 -11.77 5.12 -5.45
N MET A 202 -10.75 5.68 -4.80
CA MET A 202 -9.88 6.73 -5.36
C MET A 202 -8.68 6.17 -6.13
N GLY A 203 -8.47 4.84 -6.12
CA GLY A 203 -7.33 4.19 -6.75
C GLY A 203 -6.01 4.44 -6.01
N ILE A 204 -6.05 4.79 -4.71
CA ILE A 204 -4.86 5.01 -3.88
C ILE A 204 -4.40 3.66 -3.35
N PRO A 205 -3.13 3.26 -3.57
CA PRO A 205 -2.60 2.01 -3.03
C PRO A 205 -2.56 2.03 -1.50
N VAL A 206 -2.90 0.88 -0.92
CA VAL A 206 -2.90 0.69 0.53
C VAL A 206 -1.93 -0.43 0.89
N VAL A 207 -1.01 -0.13 1.79
CA VAL A 207 -0.23 -1.11 2.54
C VAL A 207 -0.93 -1.29 3.89
N GLY A 208 -1.26 -2.51 4.28
CA GLY A 208 -1.99 -2.72 5.53
C GLY A 208 -1.55 -3.95 6.29
N ILE A 209 -1.50 -3.83 7.62
CA ILE A 209 -1.33 -4.98 8.50
C ILE A 209 -2.68 -5.68 8.61
N VAL A 210 -2.69 -6.97 8.26
CA VAL A 210 -3.91 -7.78 8.20
C VAL A 210 -3.82 -8.88 9.24
N ASP A 211 -4.65 -8.80 10.27
CA ASP A 211 -4.79 -9.87 11.25
C ASP A 211 -5.75 -10.97 10.75
N THR A 212 -5.87 -12.05 11.49
CA THR A 212 -6.64 -13.25 11.14
C THR A 212 -8.15 -13.03 10.99
N ASN A 213 -8.68 -11.93 11.52
CA ASN A 213 -10.09 -11.53 11.45
C ASN A 213 -10.37 -10.50 10.32
N CYS A 214 -9.37 -10.16 9.50
CA CYS A 214 -9.46 -9.11 8.51
C CYS A 214 -9.60 -9.66 7.08
N ASN A 215 -10.14 -8.83 6.18
CA ASN A 215 -10.24 -9.13 4.75
C ASN A 215 -9.04 -8.52 3.99
N PRO A 216 -8.12 -9.32 3.42
CA PRO A 216 -6.96 -8.80 2.69
C PRO A 216 -7.29 -8.23 1.30
N ASN A 217 -8.45 -8.53 0.72
CA ASN A 217 -8.72 -8.28 -0.71
C ASN A 217 -8.75 -6.80 -1.12
N LEU A 218 -9.04 -5.89 -0.19
CA LEU A 218 -9.07 -4.45 -0.47
C LEU A 218 -7.71 -3.77 -0.30
N ILE A 219 -6.70 -4.53 0.14
CA ILE A 219 -5.37 -4.02 0.46
C ILE A 219 -4.42 -4.41 -0.67
N THR A 220 -3.69 -3.43 -1.22
CA THR A 220 -2.77 -3.66 -2.34
C THR A 220 -1.57 -4.50 -1.91
N TYR A 221 -1.03 -4.21 -0.73
CA TYR A 221 0.08 -4.96 -0.12
C TYR A 221 -0.34 -5.41 1.28
N PRO A 222 -1.02 -6.55 1.42
CA PRO A 222 -1.39 -7.09 2.73
C PRO A 222 -0.16 -7.66 3.42
N ILE A 223 0.00 -7.31 4.69
CA ILE A 223 1.06 -7.84 5.56
C ILE A 223 0.36 -8.66 6.65
N PRO A 224 0.35 -9.99 6.56
CA PRO A 224 -0.23 -10.84 7.60
C PRO A 224 0.53 -10.64 8.91
N GLY A 225 -0.18 -10.26 9.98
CA GLY A 225 0.47 -10.03 11.27
C GLY A 225 -0.45 -9.42 12.30
N ASN A 226 0.00 -9.45 13.54
CA ASN A 226 -0.72 -8.93 14.69
C ASN A 226 -0.74 -7.39 14.69
N ASP A 227 -1.92 -6.80 14.74
CA ASP A 227 -2.15 -5.36 14.81
C ASP A 227 -2.54 -4.84 16.20
N ASP A 228 -2.79 -5.74 17.16
CA ASP A 228 -3.21 -5.39 18.52
C ASP A 228 -2.05 -5.07 19.46
N THR A 229 -0.97 -5.84 19.36
CA THR A 229 0.14 -5.73 20.32
C THR A 229 0.98 -4.48 20.04
N PRO A 230 1.16 -3.55 21.01
CA PRO A 230 1.97 -2.34 20.82
C PRO A 230 3.42 -2.64 20.41
N VAL A 231 3.96 -3.79 20.81
CA VAL A 231 5.33 -4.21 20.44
C VAL A 231 5.42 -4.53 18.96
N ALA A 232 4.42 -5.25 18.41
CA ALA A 232 4.36 -5.55 16.97
C ALA A 232 4.18 -4.26 16.15
N VAL A 233 3.25 -3.39 16.56
CA VAL A 233 3.03 -2.11 15.89
C VAL A 233 4.28 -1.23 15.92
N ASN A 234 5.02 -1.21 17.03
CA ASN A 234 6.29 -0.47 17.13
C ASN A 234 7.34 -1.03 16.16
N LEU A 235 7.44 -2.34 16.01
CA LEU A 235 8.34 -2.96 15.02
C LEU A 235 7.96 -2.50 13.61
N TYR A 236 6.70 -2.61 13.19
CA TYR A 236 6.26 -2.15 11.87
C TYR A 236 6.57 -0.67 11.66
N CYS A 237 6.26 0.16 12.64
CA CYS A 237 6.57 1.59 12.61
C CYS A 237 8.06 1.85 12.39
N SER A 238 8.93 1.13 13.07
CA SER A 238 10.39 1.28 12.92
C SER A 238 10.87 0.85 11.53
N LEU A 239 10.30 -0.22 10.98
CA LEU A 239 10.63 -0.73 9.64
C LEU A 239 10.19 0.22 8.54
N PHE A 240 8.93 0.72 8.60
CA PHE A 240 8.45 1.72 7.65
C PHE A 240 9.26 3.02 7.73
N LYS A 241 9.62 3.47 8.94
CA LYS A 241 10.51 4.62 9.12
C LYS A 241 11.84 4.40 8.40
N ALA A 242 12.48 3.25 8.61
CA ALA A 242 13.77 2.94 7.99
C ALA A 242 13.66 2.89 6.45
N ALA A 243 12.61 2.28 5.91
CA ALA A 243 12.36 2.21 4.48
C ALA A 243 12.15 3.60 3.84
N ILE A 244 11.34 4.45 4.46
CA ILE A 244 11.08 5.82 3.98
C ILE A 244 12.37 6.66 4.02
N LEU A 245 13.14 6.59 5.11
CA LEU A 245 14.39 7.32 5.23
C LEU A 245 15.42 6.88 4.18
N LYS A 246 15.54 5.57 3.90
CA LYS A 246 16.40 5.06 2.82
C LYS A 246 15.95 5.58 1.46
N GLY A 247 14.64 5.58 1.17
CA GLY A 247 14.08 6.14 -0.06
C GLY A 247 14.42 7.62 -0.23
N LYS A 248 14.18 8.44 0.80
CA LYS A 248 14.49 9.87 0.81
C LYS A 248 15.99 10.15 0.71
N GLN A 249 16.83 9.34 1.35
CA GLN A 249 18.29 9.47 1.27
C GLN A 249 18.79 9.20 -0.15
N LYS A 250 18.38 8.10 -0.76
CA LYS A 250 18.75 7.75 -2.14
C LYS A 250 18.30 8.81 -3.15
N ARG A 251 17.14 9.43 -2.92
CA ARG A 251 16.70 10.56 -3.73
C ARG A 251 17.65 11.75 -3.62
N LYS A 252 18.06 12.11 -2.40
CA LYS A 252 19.01 13.23 -2.19
C LYS A 252 20.36 12.94 -2.83
N GLU A 253 20.87 11.71 -2.74
CA GLU A 253 22.10 11.28 -3.39
C GLU A 253 21.98 11.43 -4.92
N HIS A 254 20.87 10.98 -5.49
CA HIS A 254 20.61 11.09 -6.92
C HIS A 254 20.49 12.55 -7.40
N GLN A 255 19.80 13.41 -6.62
CA GLN A 255 19.70 14.83 -6.96
C GLN A 255 21.06 15.55 -6.90
N LYS A 256 21.92 15.22 -5.93
CA LYS A 256 23.29 15.73 -5.89
C LYS A 256 24.09 15.30 -7.11
N TYR A 257 24.03 14.02 -7.46
CA TYR A 257 24.71 13.50 -8.65
C TYR A 257 24.29 14.23 -9.93
N LEU A 258 23.00 14.51 -10.12
CA LEU A 258 22.51 15.28 -11.26
C LEU A 258 23.01 16.72 -11.25
N ALA A 259 23.01 17.39 -10.09
CA ALA A 259 23.50 18.75 -9.94
C ALA A 259 25.02 18.87 -10.21
N ASP A 260 25.80 17.86 -9.80
CA ASP A 260 27.24 17.82 -10.04
C ASP A 260 27.58 17.49 -11.50
N THR A 261 26.64 16.92 -12.25
CA THR A 261 26.85 16.47 -13.65
C THR A 261 26.33 17.50 -14.67
N GLU A 262 25.46 18.46 -14.28
CA GLU A 262 25.08 19.57 -15.16
C GLU A 262 26.25 20.54 -15.27
N PRO A 263 26.92 20.65 -16.46
CA PRO A 263 27.95 21.67 -16.66
C PRO A 263 27.27 23.03 -16.51
N THR A 264 27.87 23.89 -15.67
CA THR A 264 27.55 25.31 -15.56
C THR A 264 27.62 25.95 -16.96
N ILE A 265 26.51 25.94 -17.68
CA ILE A 265 26.33 26.83 -18.82
C ILE A 265 25.94 28.18 -18.22
N SER A 266 26.96 28.87 -17.66
CA SER A 266 26.84 30.26 -17.27
C SER A 266 27.42 31.13 -18.36
N SER A 267 26.54 31.94 -18.93
CA SER A 267 26.70 33.14 -19.73
C SER A 267 27.17 32.97 -21.16
#